data_ca632cf70872ea890ebf638919043649
#
_entry.id   ca632cf70872ea890ebf638919043649
#
_cell.length_a   1.000
_cell.length_b   1.000
_cell.length_c   1.000
_cell.angle_alpha   90.00
_cell.angle_beta   90.00
_cell.angle_gamma   90.00
#
_symmetry.space_group_name_H-M   'P 1'
#
loop_
_entity.id
_entity.type
_entity.pdbx_description
1 polymer ?
#
loop_
_entity_poly.entity_id
_entity_poly.type
_entity_poly.pdbx_seq_one_letter_code
_entity_poly.pdbx_strand_id
1 'polypeptide(L)'
;MLYVLLTLLFLDAAEPLLTTRPGIACFAAGLVVLLGLWGHVYFQIGQCNALREQIVIEALENGDEIAVLPTESYEVWWGRNPTPGWRSIRYRDFFGIPHELSLIFLPVGSFEHWPEITQEDWDNAFYYGYAFD
;
A
#
# COMPACT_ATOMS: atom_id res chain seq x y z
N MET A 1 23.66 8.14 -1.88
CA MET A 1 24.62 9.14 -1.38
C MET A 1 23.94 10.42 -0.88
N LEU A 2 23.01 11.02 -1.61
CA LEU A 2 22.29 12.23 -1.19
C LEU A 2 21.58 12.08 0.17
N TYR A 3 20.89 10.95 0.42
CA TYR A 3 20.19 10.70 1.69
C TYR A 3 21.11 10.64 2.89
N VAL A 4 22.29 10.07 2.75
CA VAL A 4 23.30 10.01 3.83
C VAL A 4 23.79 11.41 4.17
N LEU A 5 24.05 12.24 3.15
CA LEU A 5 24.48 13.63 3.35
C LEU A 5 23.39 14.46 4.04
N LEU A 6 22.13 14.33 3.59
CA LEU A 6 20.99 15.00 4.20
C LEU A 6 20.77 14.56 5.65
N THR A 7 20.95 13.27 5.95
CA THR A 7 20.83 12.74 7.33
C THR A 7 21.93 13.28 8.21
N LEU A 8 23.18 13.36 7.72
CA LEU A 8 24.30 13.92 8.47
C LEU A 8 24.11 15.42 8.74
N LEU A 9 23.68 16.20 7.74
CA LEU A 9 23.37 17.62 7.89
C LEU A 9 22.23 17.85 8.88
N PHE A 10 21.21 16.99 8.85
CA PHE A 10 20.10 17.06 9.80
C PHE A 10 20.55 16.76 11.23
N LEU A 11 21.40 15.74 11.43
CA LEU A 11 21.95 15.40 12.75
C LEU A 11 22.83 16.51 13.29
N ASP A 12 23.68 17.12 12.46
CA ASP A 12 24.53 18.25 12.82
C ASP A 12 23.70 19.48 13.22
N ALA A 13 22.65 19.80 12.44
CA ALA A 13 21.73 20.89 12.76
C ALA A 13 20.86 20.61 14.02
N ALA A 14 20.58 19.33 14.32
CA ALA A 14 19.81 18.93 15.48
C ALA A 14 20.64 18.84 16.78
N GLU A 15 21.98 18.73 16.69
CA GLU A 15 22.86 18.58 17.84
C GLU A 15 22.60 19.60 18.94
N PRO A 16 22.54 20.93 18.67
CA PRO A 16 22.31 21.95 19.74
C PRO A 16 20.93 21.81 20.39
N LEU A 17 19.93 21.28 19.67
CA LEU A 17 18.60 21.02 20.21
C LEU A 17 18.61 19.79 21.12
N LEU A 18 19.38 18.75 20.75
CA LEU A 18 19.47 17.48 21.47
C LEU A 18 20.32 17.59 22.75
N THR A 19 21.05 18.69 22.97
CA THR A 19 21.81 18.96 24.21
C THR A 19 20.96 19.57 25.34
N THR A 20 19.75 20.05 25.03
CA THR A 20 18.85 20.66 26.00
C THR A 20 17.69 19.74 26.37
N ARG A 21 17.26 19.74 27.65
CA ARG A 21 16.10 18.92 28.08
C ARG A 21 14.82 19.21 27.29
N PRO A 22 14.42 20.48 27.03
CA PRO A 22 13.25 20.77 26.23
C PRO A 22 13.42 20.33 24.75
N GLY A 23 14.61 20.46 24.19
CA GLY A 23 14.90 20.00 22.81
C GLY A 23 14.76 18.49 22.66
N ILE A 24 15.29 17.73 23.63
CA ILE A 24 15.12 16.26 23.66
C ILE A 24 13.61 15.88 23.73
N ALA A 25 12.85 16.58 24.61
CA ALA A 25 11.41 16.32 24.73
C ALA A 25 10.64 16.62 23.45
N CYS A 26 10.93 17.74 22.78
CA CYS A 26 10.32 18.08 21.49
C CYS A 26 10.67 17.06 20.40
N PHE A 27 11.93 16.64 20.33
CA PHE A 27 12.37 15.63 19.36
C PHE A 27 11.69 14.27 19.60
N ALA A 28 11.63 13.84 20.87
CA ALA A 28 10.95 12.60 21.23
C ALA A 28 9.44 12.66 20.90
N ALA A 29 8.78 13.77 21.22
CA ALA A 29 7.38 13.97 20.86
C ALA A 29 7.16 13.93 19.33
N GLY A 30 8.01 14.60 18.56
CA GLY A 30 7.97 14.57 17.10
C GLY A 30 8.16 13.16 16.53
N LEU A 31 9.08 12.39 17.11
CA LEU A 31 9.32 10.99 16.72
C LEU A 31 8.10 10.11 17.00
N VAL A 32 7.47 10.27 18.17
CA VAL A 32 6.24 9.52 18.52
C VAL A 32 5.10 9.83 17.55
N VAL A 33 4.91 11.11 17.19
CA VAL A 33 3.89 11.51 16.21
C VAL A 33 4.20 10.89 14.84
N LEU A 34 5.45 10.97 14.39
CA LEU A 34 5.89 10.40 13.12
C LEU A 34 5.66 8.88 13.07
N LEU A 35 6.08 8.18 14.12
CA LEU A 35 5.87 6.73 14.23
C LEU A 35 4.39 6.36 14.31
N GLY A 36 3.57 7.19 14.96
CA GLY A 36 2.11 7.00 14.99
C GLY A 36 1.48 7.14 13.61
N LEU A 37 1.86 8.18 12.86
CA LEU A 37 1.39 8.38 11.49
C LEU A 37 1.80 7.23 10.57
N TRP A 38 3.08 6.83 10.64
CA TRP A 38 3.58 5.71 9.84
C TRP A 38 2.91 4.38 10.23
N GLY A 39 2.75 4.15 11.53
CA GLY A 39 2.05 2.96 12.03
C GLY A 39 0.61 2.89 11.52
N HIS A 40 -0.10 4.02 11.49
CA HIS A 40 -1.45 4.11 10.94
C HIS A 40 -1.47 3.74 9.46
N VAL A 41 -0.60 4.32 8.64
CA VAL A 41 -0.49 4.03 7.21
C VAL A 41 -0.21 2.53 6.96
N TYR A 42 0.77 1.97 7.65
CA TYR A 42 1.08 0.55 7.50
C TYR A 42 -0.05 -0.37 7.98
N PHE A 43 -0.77 0.04 9.01
CA PHE A 43 -1.92 -0.70 9.50
C PHE A 43 -3.05 -0.76 8.45
N GLN A 44 -3.38 0.36 7.81
CA GLN A 44 -4.39 0.43 6.76
C GLN A 44 -3.98 -0.42 5.53
N ILE A 45 -2.74 -0.30 5.07
CA ILE A 45 -2.22 -1.14 3.98
C ILE A 45 -2.28 -2.62 4.35
N GLY A 46 -1.95 -2.95 5.60
CA GLY A 46 -2.02 -4.32 6.12
C GLY A 46 -3.44 -4.89 6.10
N GLN A 47 -4.43 -4.09 6.50
CA GLN A 47 -5.83 -4.49 6.47
C GLN A 47 -6.32 -4.70 5.02
N CYS A 48 -5.98 -3.79 4.11
CA CYS A 48 -6.33 -3.94 2.69
C CYS A 48 -5.71 -5.22 2.09
N ASN A 49 -4.45 -5.50 2.40
CA ASN A 49 -3.79 -6.73 1.93
C ASN A 49 -4.42 -8.00 2.50
N ALA A 50 -4.78 -8.01 3.79
CA ALA A 50 -5.46 -9.15 4.40
C ALA A 50 -6.84 -9.41 3.75
N LEU A 51 -7.58 -8.34 3.46
CA LEU A 51 -8.85 -8.46 2.73
C LEU A 51 -8.66 -9.00 1.32
N ARG A 52 -7.66 -8.52 0.57
CA ARG A 52 -7.34 -9.03 -0.76
C ARG A 52 -6.99 -10.52 -0.75
N GLU A 53 -6.18 -10.93 0.23
CA GLU A 53 -5.82 -12.34 0.41
C GLU A 53 -7.08 -13.19 0.63
N GLN A 54 -7.99 -12.74 1.49
CA GLN A 54 -9.26 -13.41 1.73
C GLN A 54 -10.11 -13.53 0.45
N ILE A 55 -10.25 -12.43 -0.31
CA ILE A 55 -11.01 -12.43 -1.58
C ILE A 55 -10.41 -13.41 -2.59
N VAL A 56 -9.09 -13.46 -2.70
CA VAL A 56 -8.40 -14.38 -3.62
C VAL A 56 -8.63 -15.84 -3.19
N ILE A 57 -8.54 -16.12 -1.89
CA ILE A 57 -8.79 -17.48 -1.36
C ILE A 57 -10.23 -17.89 -1.65
N GLU A 58 -11.20 -17.04 -1.34
CA GLU A 58 -12.62 -17.30 -1.60
C GLU A 58 -12.90 -17.53 -3.08
N ALA A 59 -12.33 -16.72 -3.97
CA ALA A 59 -12.47 -16.89 -5.42
C ALA A 59 -11.90 -18.25 -5.89
N LEU A 60 -10.74 -18.66 -5.38
CA LEU A 60 -10.14 -19.95 -5.71
C LEU A 60 -10.96 -21.13 -5.19
N GLU A 61 -11.49 -21.05 -3.98
CA GLU A 61 -12.35 -22.08 -3.39
C GLU A 61 -13.68 -22.23 -4.14
N ASN A 62 -14.25 -21.13 -4.62
CA ASN A 62 -15.48 -21.13 -5.40
C ASN A 62 -15.26 -21.53 -6.86
N GLY A 63 -14.02 -21.54 -7.34
CA GLY A 63 -13.69 -21.79 -8.75
C GLY A 63 -14.04 -20.60 -9.66
N ASP A 64 -14.01 -19.38 -9.10
CA ASP A 64 -14.25 -18.15 -9.85
C ASP A 64 -13.09 -17.88 -10.81
N GLU A 65 -13.39 -17.31 -11.97
CA GLU A 65 -12.38 -16.91 -12.96
C GLU A 65 -11.84 -15.50 -12.70
N ILE A 66 -12.50 -14.74 -11.83
CA ILE A 66 -12.20 -13.32 -11.58
C ILE A 66 -12.26 -13.02 -10.09
N ALA A 67 -11.26 -12.32 -9.57
CA ALA A 67 -11.26 -11.72 -8.24
C ALA A 67 -11.18 -10.19 -8.34
N VAL A 68 -12.08 -9.49 -7.67
CA VAL A 68 -12.12 -8.02 -7.60
C VAL A 68 -11.48 -7.56 -6.30
N LEU A 69 -10.43 -6.74 -6.40
CA LEU A 69 -9.58 -6.36 -5.29
C LEU A 69 -9.63 -4.85 -5.05
N PRO A 70 -9.89 -4.40 -3.81
CA PRO A 70 -9.84 -3.00 -3.45
C PRO A 70 -8.41 -2.47 -3.44
N THR A 71 -8.25 -1.15 -3.59
CA THR A 71 -6.95 -0.46 -3.50
C THR A 71 -7.01 0.64 -2.45
N GLU A 72 -6.00 0.67 -1.60
CA GLU A 72 -5.90 1.60 -0.49
C GLU A 72 -5.20 2.90 -0.92
N SER A 73 -5.64 4.06 -0.38
CA SER A 73 -5.16 5.39 -0.78
C SER A 73 -3.66 5.61 -0.56
N TYR A 74 -3.10 5.03 0.50
CA TYR A 74 -1.69 5.21 0.82
C TYR A 74 -0.73 4.40 -0.06
N GLU A 75 -1.21 3.40 -0.80
CA GLU A 75 -0.38 2.59 -1.69
C GLU A 75 0.27 3.40 -2.82
N VAL A 76 -0.34 4.52 -3.22
CA VAL A 76 0.22 5.44 -4.22
C VAL A 76 1.57 6.00 -3.77
N TRP A 77 1.66 6.41 -2.52
CA TRP A 77 2.86 7.04 -1.95
C TRP A 77 4.04 6.08 -1.83
N TRP A 78 3.77 4.80 -1.68
CA TRP A 78 4.80 3.77 -1.50
C TRP A 78 5.17 3.03 -2.78
N GLY A 79 4.57 3.42 -3.92
CA GLY A 79 4.82 2.78 -5.21
C GLY A 79 4.43 1.31 -5.24
N ARG A 80 3.58 0.87 -4.31
CA ARG A 80 3.05 -0.50 -4.21
C ARG A 80 1.70 -0.66 -4.88
N ASN A 81 1.14 0.46 -5.36
CA ASN A 81 -0.09 0.38 -6.15
C ASN A 81 0.15 -0.59 -7.31
N PRO A 82 -0.68 -1.62 -7.46
CA PRO A 82 -0.64 -2.50 -8.62
C PRO A 82 -0.99 -1.69 -9.87
N THR A 83 0.00 -1.02 -10.44
CA THR A 83 -0.14 -0.35 -11.73
C THR A 83 0.02 -1.37 -12.86
N PRO A 84 -0.63 -1.16 -14.02
CA PRO A 84 -0.50 -2.04 -15.18
C PRO A 84 0.97 -2.33 -15.54
N GLY A 85 1.26 -3.57 -15.89
CA GLY A 85 2.58 -3.98 -16.34
C GLY A 85 3.31 -4.94 -15.40
N TRP A 86 4.66 -4.92 -15.43
CA TRP A 86 5.52 -5.88 -14.71
C TRP A 86 5.30 -5.98 -13.18
N ARG A 87 4.71 -4.95 -12.56
CA ARG A 87 4.39 -4.95 -11.13
C ARG A 87 3.22 -5.88 -10.78
N SER A 88 2.26 -6.04 -11.68
CA SER A 88 1.15 -6.96 -11.50
C SER A 88 1.59 -8.43 -11.55
N ILE A 89 2.52 -8.74 -12.45
CA ILE A 89 3.13 -10.08 -12.54
C ILE A 89 3.82 -10.40 -11.23
N ARG A 90 4.62 -9.47 -10.69
CA ARG A 90 5.28 -9.64 -9.39
C ARG A 90 4.31 -9.76 -8.22
N TYR A 91 3.17 -9.08 -8.26
CA TYR A 91 2.14 -9.23 -7.24
C TYR A 91 1.62 -10.66 -7.20
N ARG A 92 1.27 -11.24 -8.37
CA ARG A 92 0.86 -12.64 -8.49
C ARG A 92 1.93 -13.60 -7.99
N ASP A 93 3.15 -13.45 -8.49
CA ASP A 93 4.27 -14.31 -8.14
C ASP A 93 4.57 -14.26 -6.63
N PHE A 94 4.50 -13.06 -6.04
CA PHE A 94 4.75 -12.86 -4.62
C PHE A 94 3.69 -13.54 -3.74
N PHE A 95 2.42 -13.47 -4.14
CA PHE A 95 1.31 -14.08 -3.40
C PHE A 95 0.97 -15.50 -3.87
N GLY A 96 1.69 -16.03 -4.86
CA GLY A 96 1.45 -17.38 -5.39
C GLY A 96 0.08 -17.55 -6.05
N ILE A 97 -0.48 -16.47 -6.62
CA ILE A 97 -1.82 -16.48 -7.23
C ILE A 97 -1.74 -17.19 -8.60
N PRO A 98 -2.58 -18.22 -8.84
CA PRO A 98 -2.61 -18.92 -10.12
C PRO A 98 -2.90 -18.00 -11.30
N HIS A 99 -2.34 -18.33 -12.46
CA HIS A 99 -2.49 -17.53 -13.67
C HIS A 99 -3.92 -17.56 -14.24
N GLU A 100 -4.66 -18.60 -13.93
CA GLU A 100 -6.05 -18.81 -14.36
C GLU A 100 -7.03 -17.84 -13.72
N LEU A 101 -6.72 -17.32 -12.51
CA LEU A 101 -7.53 -16.34 -11.83
C LEU A 101 -7.22 -14.93 -12.35
N SER A 102 -8.16 -14.29 -13.02
CA SER A 102 -8.05 -12.88 -13.43
C SER A 102 -8.23 -11.96 -12.24
N LEU A 103 -7.37 -10.95 -12.10
CA LEU A 103 -7.48 -9.95 -11.03
C LEU A 103 -7.96 -8.63 -11.61
N ILE A 104 -8.97 -8.05 -10.98
CA ILE A 104 -9.44 -6.69 -11.26
C ILE A 104 -9.13 -5.85 -10.03
N PHE A 105 -8.31 -4.82 -10.19
CA PHE A 105 -8.07 -3.86 -9.11
C PHE A 105 -8.97 -2.65 -9.30
N LEU A 106 -9.71 -2.33 -8.27
CA LEU A 106 -10.49 -1.09 -8.21
C LEU A 106 -9.57 0.12 -8.02
N PRO A 107 -10.06 1.34 -8.30
CA PRO A 107 -9.25 2.55 -8.19
C PRO A 107 -8.76 2.78 -6.77
N VAL A 108 -7.77 3.65 -6.67
CA VAL A 108 -7.18 4.08 -5.39
C VAL A 108 -8.25 4.67 -4.48
N GLY A 109 -8.31 4.19 -3.23
CA GLY A 109 -9.30 4.61 -2.24
C GLY A 109 -10.55 3.73 -2.19
N SER A 110 -10.73 2.79 -3.10
CA SER A 110 -11.89 1.88 -3.09
C SER A 110 -11.99 1.02 -1.82
N PHE A 111 -10.89 0.80 -1.13
CA PHE A 111 -10.88 0.10 0.16
C PHE A 111 -11.67 0.84 1.25
N GLU A 112 -11.71 2.16 1.19
CA GLU A 112 -12.35 3.00 2.23
C GLU A 112 -13.88 2.83 2.29
N HIS A 113 -14.50 2.42 1.16
CA HIS A 113 -15.94 2.18 1.07
C HIS A 113 -16.31 0.73 0.72
N TRP A 114 -15.34 -0.18 0.78
CA TRP A 114 -15.59 -1.60 0.56
C TRP A 114 -16.62 -2.17 1.56
N PRO A 115 -17.59 -3.02 1.14
CA PRO A 115 -17.76 -3.63 -0.18
C PRO A 115 -18.69 -2.88 -1.15
N GLU A 116 -19.03 -1.63 -0.88
CA GLU A 116 -19.94 -0.82 -1.69
C GLU A 116 -19.21 -0.30 -2.94
N ILE A 117 -19.19 -1.13 -4.01
CA ILE A 117 -18.53 -0.81 -5.27
C ILE A 117 -19.47 0.07 -6.10
N THR A 118 -19.00 1.26 -6.48
CA THR A 118 -19.74 2.22 -7.30
C THR A 118 -19.51 1.99 -8.80
N GLN A 119 -20.36 2.61 -9.65
CA GLN A 119 -20.13 2.58 -11.10
C GLN A 119 -18.83 3.29 -11.47
N GLU A 120 -18.46 4.35 -10.76
CA GLU A 120 -17.20 5.06 -10.97
C GLU A 120 -15.97 4.18 -10.68
N ASP A 121 -16.06 3.31 -9.67
CA ASP A 121 -15.00 2.33 -9.37
C ASP A 121 -14.82 1.36 -10.53
N TRP A 122 -15.93 0.88 -11.12
CA TRP A 122 -15.86 -0.01 -12.28
C TRP A 122 -15.31 0.68 -13.52
N ASP A 123 -15.69 1.92 -13.78
CA ASP A 123 -15.24 2.70 -14.95
C ASP A 123 -13.72 2.98 -14.88
N ASN A 124 -13.16 3.05 -13.66
CA ASN A 124 -11.75 3.28 -13.39
C ASN A 124 -10.98 2.02 -12.96
N ALA A 125 -11.59 0.86 -13.02
CA ALA A 125 -10.97 -0.39 -12.62
C ALA A 125 -9.82 -0.81 -13.56
N PHE A 126 -8.77 -1.42 -13.00
CA PHE A 126 -7.63 -1.94 -13.74
C PHE A 126 -7.74 -3.45 -13.88
N TYR A 127 -7.80 -3.94 -15.12
CA TYR A 127 -7.83 -5.35 -15.41
C TYR A 127 -6.43 -5.94 -15.46
N TYR A 128 -6.22 -7.01 -14.68
CA TYR A 128 -5.02 -7.84 -14.74
C TYR A 128 -5.42 -9.27 -15.13
N GLY A 129 -5.91 -9.41 -16.34
CA GLY A 129 -5.99 -10.70 -17.01
C GLY A 129 -4.75 -10.89 -17.89
N TYR A 130 -4.37 -12.12 -18.18
CA TYR A 130 -3.54 -12.42 -19.32
C TYR A 130 -4.35 -12.16 -20.60
N ALA A 131 -4.53 -10.89 -20.94
CA ALA A 131 -4.86 -10.51 -22.31
C ALA A 131 -3.53 -10.18 -22.99
N PHE A 132 -2.78 -11.22 -23.28
CA PHE A 132 -1.58 -11.11 -24.09
C PHE A 132 -1.66 -12.17 -25.15
N ASP A 133 -2.29 -11.80 -26.23
CA ASP A 133 -1.96 -12.21 -27.59
C ASP A 133 -1.61 -10.95 -28.37
#